data_3619b71d00a7b706fa9b51e397e5e275
#
_entry.id   3619b71d00a7b706fa9b51e397e5e275
#
_cell.length_a   1.000
_cell.length_b   1.000
_cell.length_c   1.000
_cell.angle_alpha   90.00
_cell.angle_beta   90.00
_cell.angle_gamma   90.00
#
_symmetry.space_group_name_H-M   'P 1'
#
loop_
_entity.id
_entity.type
_entity.pdbx_description
1 polymer ?
#
loop_
_entity_poly.entity_id
_entity_poly.type
_entity_poly.pdbx_seq_one_letter_code
_entity_poly.pdbx_strand_id
1 'polypeptide(L)'
;MKVFIVHYKKLLERKIHILEQFIKHDIRDYEFIEIDRDEIKEDVLPYFEDNYSKVLIAIALSHFDIYRKIAESKENQYALILEDDVILDVDFTKKLNGYLAELPTDYDMLFIGNGAYLHISDEQIIPNKHIYEKCHDQTEWGGLGATRCLDSYFLSKKGAIILCEYIQNLKYVINDPIDLWLNIVIKEKNMKVFWAEPTIVSQGTQCGLFESSYIL
;
A
#
# COMPACT_ATOMS: atom_id res chain seq x y z
N MET A 1 16.19 2.45 -4.68
CA MET A 1 14.95 1.92 -4.06
C MET A 1 13.89 1.84 -5.15
N LYS A 2 13.32 0.67 -5.37
CA LYS A 2 12.23 0.49 -6.34
C LYS A 2 10.92 1.06 -5.80
N VAL A 3 10.17 1.77 -6.65
CA VAL A 3 8.83 2.29 -6.35
C VAL A 3 7.84 1.74 -7.37
N PHE A 4 6.73 1.18 -6.91
CA PHE A 4 5.60 0.80 -7.75
C PHE A 4 4.44 1.75 -7.53
N ILE A 5 3.76 2.14 -8.60
CA ILE A 5 2.61 3.04 -8.55
C ILE A 5 1.38 2.32 -9.09
N VAL A 6 0.36 2.15 -8.25
CA VAL A 6 -0.97 1.71 -8.69
C VAL A 6 -1.63 2.89 -9.38
N HIS A 7 -1.93 2.75 -10.68
CA HIS A 7 -2.42 3.84 -11.49
C HIS A 7 -3.49 3.37 -12.49
N TYR A 8 -4.55 4.15 -12.63
CA TYR A 8 -5.50 3.97 -13.72
C TYR A 8 -5.12 4.85 -14.90
N LYS A 9 -4.73 4.24 -16.02
CA LYS A 9 -4.13 4.91 -17.20
C LYS A 9 -4.91 6.12 -17.76
N LYS A 10 -6.23 6.24 -17.46
CA LYS A 10 -7.06 7.36 -17.91
C LYS A 10 -6.96 8.61 -17.01
N LEU A 11 -6.37 8.50 -15.80
CA LEU A 11 -6.22 9.61 -14.86
C LEU A 11 -4.90 10.37 -15.10
N LEU A 12 -4.78 11.01 -16.26
CA LEU A 12 -3.54 11.66 -16.71
C LEU A 12 -3.06 12.75 -15.75
N GLU A 13 -3.96 13.51 -15.13
CA GLU A 13 -3.61 14.55 -14.15
C GLU A 13 -2.92 13.97 -12.90
N ARG A 14 -3.38 12.81 -12.41
CA ARG A 14 -2.73 12.12 -11.29
C ARG A 14 -1.34 11.61 -11.67
N LYS A 15 -1.18 11.11 -12.90
CA LYS A 15 0.12 10.70 -13.43
C LYS A 15 1.11 11.86 -13.48
N ILE A 16 0.67 13.03 -13.95
CA ILE A 16 1.49 14.24 -13.98
C ILE A 16 1.88 14.65 -12.55
N HIS A 17 0.90 14.71 -11.64
CA HIS A 17 1.10 15.05 -10.24
C HIS A 17 2.16 14.18 -9.56
N ILE A 18 2.05 12.85 -9.67
CA ILE A 18 3.01 11.94 -9.03
C ILE A 18 4.42 12.06 -9.64
N LEU A 19 4.51 12.28 -10.95
CA LEU A 19 5.80 12.50 -11.63
C LEU A 19 6.48 13.79 -11.20
N GLU A 20 5.74 14.89 -10.99
CA GLU A 20 6.27 16.14 -10.45
C GLU A 20 6.85 15.94 -9.04
N GLN A 21 6.18 15.17 -8.18
CA GLN A 21 6.69 14.82 -6.86
C GLN A 21 7.95 13.96 -6.95
N PHE A 22 8.02 13.00 -7.88
CA PHE A 22 9.21 12.17 -8.08
C PHE A 22 10.42 13.00 -8.51
N ILE A 23 10.23 13.98 -9.37
CA ILE A 23 11.28 14.96 -9.74
C ILE A 23 11.75 15.73 -8.50
N LYS A 24 10.80 16.25 -7.69
CA LYS A 24 11.10 17.03 -6.49
C LYS A 24 11.89 16.24 -5.44
N HIS A 25 11.62 14.94 -5.29
CA HIS A 25 12.23 14.08 -4.28
C HIS A 25 13.34 13.16 -4.82
N ASP A 26 13.78 13.37 -6.09
CA ASP A 26 14.81 12.59 -6.79
C ASP A 26 14.51 11.07 -6.81
N ILE A 27 13.24 10.71 -7.00
CA ILE A 27 12.78 9.32 -7.15
C ILE A 27 12.89 8.94 -8.63
N ARG A 28 13.85 8.06 -8.97
CA ARG A 28 14.19 7.72 -10.37
C ARG A 28 13.83 6.30 -10.78
N ASP A 29 13.80 5.36 -9.84
CA ASP A 29 13.53 3.95 -10.10
C ASP A 29 12.07 3.63 -9.75
N TYR A 30 11.17 3.84 -10.70
CA TYR A 30 9.75 3.61 -10.52
C TYR A 30 9.11 2.88 -11.70
N GLU A 31 7.95 2.29 -11.46
CA GLU A 31 7.15 1.58 -12.44
C GLU A 31 5.64 1.77 -12.16
N PHE A 32 4.88 2.17 -13.18
CA PHE A 32 3.43 2.22 -13.11
C PHE A 32 2.83 0.84 -13.36
N ILE A 33 1.92 0.43 -12.50
CA ILE A 33 1.09 -0.77 -12.68
C ILE A 33 -0.30 -0.29 -13.10
N GLU A 34 -0.65 -0.56 -14.35
CA GLU A 34 -1.81 0.02 -15.04
C GLU A 34 -2.79 -1.07 -15.48
N ILE A 35 -3.47 -1.72 -14.53
CA ILE A 35 -4.52 -2.68 -14.85
C ILE A 35 -5.81 -1.94 -15.16
N ASP A 36 -6.27 -2.06 -16.41
CA ASP A 36 -7.49 -1.41 -16.85
C ASP A 36 -8.71 -2.21 -16.41
N ARG A 37 -9.61 -1.56 -15.66
CA ARG A 37 -10.88 -2.13 -15.21
C ARG A 37 -11.80 -2.57 -16.36
N ASP A 38 -11.61 -1.99 -17.56
CA ASP A 38 -12.39 -2.35 -18.76
C ASP A 38 -11.79 -3.55 -19.50
N GLU A 39 -10.55 -3.95 -19.18
CA GLU A 39 -9.80 -5.03 -19.83
C GLU A 39 -9.53 -6.22 -18.87
N ILE A 40 -10.30 -6.35 -17.78
CA ILE A 40 -10.15 -7.45 -16.82
C ILE A 40 -10.49 -8.78 -17.52
N LYS A 41 -9.55 -9.72 -17.43
CA LYS A 41 -9.69 -11.06 -18.02
C LYS A 41 -10.69 -11.90 -17.23
N GLU A 42 -11.45 -12.73 -17.93
CA GLU A 42 -12.46 -13.62 -17.32
C GLU A 42 -11.86 -14.67 -16.37
N ASP A 43 -10.62 -15.10 -16.61
CA ASP A 43 -9.92 -16.11 -15.81
C ASP A 43 -9.61 -15.66 -14.37
N VAL A 44 -9.62 -14.36 -14.09
CA VAL A 44 -9.41 -13.84 -12.74
C VAL A 44 -10.72 -13.64 -11.96
N LEU A 45 -11.88 -13.56 -12.65
CA LEU A 45 -13.17 -13.32 -12.00
C LEU A 45 -13.52 -14.36 -10.92
N PRO A 46 -13.20 -15.66 -11.06
CA PRO A 46 -13.49 -16.65 -10.02
C PRO A 46 -12.80 -16.42 -8.67
N TYR A 47 -11.81 -15.52 -8.59
CA TYR A 47 -11.19 -15.13 -7.32
C TYR A 47 -12.00 -14.11 -6.53
N PHE A 48 -13.02 -13.51 -7.15
CA PHE A 48 -13.84 -12.45 -6.57
C PHE A 48 -15.31 -12.87 -6.48
N GLU A 49 -16.05 -12.24 -5.55
CA GLU A 49 -17.47 -12.45 -5.40
C GLU A 49 -18.22 -12.05 -6.69
N ASP A 50 -19.34 -12.73 -6.97
CA ASP A 50 -20.21 -12.40 -8.11
C ASP A 50 -20.66 -10.92 -8.04
N ASN A 51 -20.55 -10.21 -9.16
CA ASN A 51 -20.84 -8.77 -9.27
C ASN A 51 -19.91 -7.85 -8.46
N TYR A 52 -18.74 -8.32 -8.03
CA TYR A 52 -17.74 -7.47 -7.40
C TYR A 52 -17.31 -6.33 -8.33
N SER A 53 -17.06 -5.15 -7.76
CA SER A 53 -16.71 -3.96 -8.55
C SER A 53 -15.44 -4.14 -9.39
N LYS A 54 -15.52 -3.88 -10.69
CA LYS A 54 -14.36 -3.94 -11.59
C LYS A 54 -13.23 -2.99 -11.18
N VAL A 55 -13.57 -1.86 -10.54
CA VAL A 55 -12.58 -0.94 -9.98
C VAL A 55 -11.79 -1.63 -8.87
N LEU A 56 -12.49 -2.26 -7.92
CA LEU A 56 -11.87 -2.99 -6.82
C LEU A 56 -11.05 -4.18 -7.31
N ILE A 57 -11.55 -4.91 -8.32
CA ILE A 57 -10.79 -5.98 -8.97
C ILE A 57 -9.49 -5.45 -9.56
N ALA A 58 -9.54 -4.36 -10.34
CA ALA A 58 -8.35 -3.78 -10.97
C ALA A 58 -7.31 -3.32 -9.92
N ILE A 59 -7.75 -2.70 -8.83
CA ILE A 59 -6.88 -2.31 -7.71
C ILE A 59 -6.25 -3.55 -7.08
N ALA A 60 -7.03 -4.57 -6.73
CA ALA A 60 -6.53 -5.81 -6.14
C ALA A 60 -5.50 -6.50 -7.04
N LEU A 61 -5.80 -6.64 -8.33
CA LEU A 61 -4.89 -7.25 -9.31
C LEU A 61 -3.59 -6.43 -9.48
N SER A 62 -3.66 -5.09 -9.39
CA SER A 62 -2.47 -4.25 -9.42
C SER A 62 -1.55 -4.53 -8.24
N HIS A 63 -2.10 -4.63 -7.03
CA HIS A 63 -1.34 -5.02 -5.85
C HIS A 63 -0.77 -6.45 -5.97
N PHE A 64 -1.55 -7.42 -6.48
CA PHE A 64 -1.08 -8.80 -6.68
C PHE A 64 0.08 -8.88 -7.67
N ASP A 65 0.03 -8.11 -8.78
CA ASP A 65 1.15 -8.03 -9.73
C ASP A 65 2.40 -7.43 -9.09
N ILE A 66 2.25 -6.38 -8.26
CA ILE A 66 3.35 -5.79 -7.49
C ILE A 66 3.95 -6.82 -6.52
N TYR A 67 3.12 -7.55 -5.77
CA TYR A 67 3.60 -8.58 -4.83
C TYR A 67 4.45 -9.63 -5.56
N ARG A 68 3.97 -10.10 -6.71
CA ARG A 68 4.71 -11.04 -7.55
C ARG A 68 6.04 -10.47 -8.02
N LYS A 69 6.06 -9.22 -8.53
CA LYS A 69 7.29 -8.55 -8.97
C LYS A 69 8.32 -8.41 -7.85
N ILE A 70 7.88 -8.09 -6.63
CA ILE A 70 8.78 -8.00 -5.46
C ILE A 70 9.29 -9.39 -5.07
N ALA A 71 8.41 -10.39 -5.00
CA ALA A 71 8.77 -11.76 -4.63
C ALA A 71 9.80 -12.37 -5.60
N GLU A 72 9.64 -12.14 -6.91
CA GLU A 72 10.52 -12.66 -7.97
C GLU A 72 11.80 -11.83 -8.17
N SER A 73 11.88 -10.60 -7.63
CA SER A 73 13.03 -9.73 -7.81
C SER A 73 14.31 -10.36 -7.25
N LYS A 74 15.39 -10.33 -8.03
CA LYS A 74 16.72 -10.75 -7.57
C LYS A 74 17.49 -9.63 -6.87
N GLU A 75 17.14 -8.38 -7.17
CA GLU A 75 17.88 -7.19 -6.75
C GLU A 75 17.24 -6.51 -5.53
N ASN A 76 15.91 -6.45 -5.50
CA ASN A 76 15.20 -5.69 -4.48
C ASN A 76 14.79 -6.59 -3.31
N GLN A 77 15.20 -6.22 -2.10
CA GLN A 77 14.78 -6.88 -0.86
C GLN A 77 13.46 -6.29 -0.32
N TYR A 78 13.07 -5.13 -0.82
CA TYR A 78 11.81 -4.43 -0.53
C TYR A 78 11.48 -3.44 -1.64
N ALA A 79 10.25 -2.98 -1.69
CA ALA A 79 9.83 -1.87 -2.54
C ALA A 79 8.85 -0.96 -1.80
N LEU A 80 8.80 0.30 -2.22
CA LEU A 80 7.74 1.24 -1.87
C LEU A 80 6.59 1.08 -2.87
N ILE A 81 5.37 1.02 -2.36
CA ILE A 81 4.14 0.96 -3.16
C ILE A 81 3.34 2.21 -2.85
N LEU A 82 2.89 2.91 -3.89
CA LEU A 82 2.13 4.15 -3.81
C LEU A 82 0.86 4.05 -4.68
N GLU A 83 -0.22 4.69 -4.26
CA GLU A 83 -1.31 5.07 -5.17
C GLU A 83 -0.94 6.36 -5.93
N ASP A 84 -1.62 6.64 -7.04
CA ASP A 84 -1.29 7.74 -7.94
C ASP A 84 -1.72 9.12 -7.44
N ASP A 85 -2.49 9.17 -6.35
CA ASP A 85 -2.99 10.42 -5.76
C ASP A 85 -2.27 10.83 -4.46
N VAL A 86 -1.16 10.17 -4.12
CA VAL A 86 -0.43 10.50 -2.89
C VAL A 86 0.25 11.87 -2.97
N ILE A 87 0.38 12.54 -1.81
CA ILE A 87 1.12 13.77 -1.61
C ILE A 87 2.27 13.47 -0.66
N LEU A 88 3.51 13.60 -1.15
CA LEU A 88 4.72 13.35 -0.37
C LEU A 88 5.07 14.58 0.48
N ASP A 89 5.44 14.37 1.75
CA ASP A 89 5.92 15.42 2.66
C ASP A 89 7.12 16.17 2.06
N VAL A 90 7.27 17.45 2.40
CA VAL A 90 8.39 18.28 1.90
C VAL A 90 9.77 17.68 2.21
N ASP A 91 9.93 17.03 3.35
CA ASP A 91 11.15 16.36 3.80
C ASP A 91 11.10 14.83 3.60
N PHE A 92 10.25 14.34 2.67
CA PHE A 92 9.95 12.92 2.47
C PHE A 92 11.20 12.03 2.50
N THR A 93 12.17 12.28 1.63
CA THR A 93 13.38 11.45 1.52
C THR A 93 14.18 11.40 2.82
N LYS A 94 14.30 12.53 3.52
CA LYS A 94 15.04 12.62 4.79
C LYS A 94 14.34 11.85 5.90
N LYS A 95 13.03 12.06 6.06
CA LYS A 95 12.21 11.37 7.07
C LYS A 95 12.17 9.87 6.80
N LEU A 96 11.97 9.48 5.53
CA LEU A 96 11.94 8.09 5.12
C LEU A 96 13.23 7.35 5.47
N ASN A 97 14.39 7.94 5.21
CA ASN A 97 15.66 7.32 5.58
C ASN A 97 15.78 7.10 7.09
N GLY A 98 15.27 8.04 7.90
CA GLY A 98 15.20 7.89 9.35
C GLY A 98 14.30 6.71 9.77
N TYR A 99 13.13 6.58 9.16
CA TYR A 99 12.18 5.49 9.43
C TYR A 99 12.73 4.12 9.06
N LEU A 100 13.36 4.01 7.89
CA LEU A 100 13.97 2.76 7.44
C LEU A 100 15.17 2.35 8.33
N ALA A 101 15.89 3.31 8.91
CA ALA A 101 16.97 3.02 9.86
C ALA A 101 16.46 2.54 11.23
N GLU A 102 15.24 2.94 11.63
CA GLU A 102 14.59 2.51 12.88
C GLU A 102 13.82 1.20 12.70
N LEU A 103 13.41 0.86 11.46
CA LEU A 103 12.56 -0.30 11.16
C LEU A 103 13.31 -1.62 11.44
N PRO A 104 12.71 -2.56 12.19
CA PRO A 104 13.27 -3.89 12.38
C PRO A 104 13.55 -4.61 11.06
N THR A 105 14.69 -5.29 10.95
CA THR A 105 15.12 -5.92 9.69
C THR A 105 14.24 -7.09 9.23
N ASP A 106 13.42 -7.63 10.11
CA ASP A 106 12.54 -8.76 9.87
C ASP A 106 11.07 -8.37 9.62
N TYR A 107 10.82 -7.07 9.35
CA TYR A 107 9.49 -6.57 9.02
C TYR A 107 8.93 -7.20 7.74
N ASP A 108 7.62 -7.26 7.63
CA ASP A 108 6.92 -7.64 6.41
C ASP A 108 6.34 -6.40 5.70
N MET A 109 5.70 -5.49 6.45
CA MET A 109 5.09 -4.26 5.90
C MET A 109 5.35 -3.05 6.81
N LEU A 110 5.47 -1.85 6.20
CA LEU A 110 5.50 -0.56 6.89
C LEU A 110 4.59 0.42 6.17
N PHE A 111 3.54 0.89 6.84
CA PHE A 111 2.67 1.96 6.35
C PHE A 111 3.22 3.33 6.73
N ILE A 112 3.31 4.25 5.76
CA ILE A 112 3.88 5.59 5.92
C ILE A 112 2.88 6.72 5.66
N GLY A 113 1.68 6.39 5.15
CA GLY A 113 0.59 7.31 4.88
C GLY A 113 -0.44 7.39 6.00
N ASN A 114 -1.39 8.30 5.85
CA ASN A 114 -2.48 8.53 6.79
C ASN A 114 -3.86 8.14 6.20
N GLY A 115 -3.90 7.09 5.39
CA GLY A 115 -5.15 6.62 4.79
C GLY A 115 -6.28 6.53 5.81
N ALA A 116 -7.47 7.00 5.42
CA ALA A 116 -8.65 7.15 6.28
C ALA A 116 -8.41 7.99 7.56
N TYR A 117 -7.42 8.91 7.56
CA TYR A 117 -6.99 9.70 8.73
C TYR A 117 -6.59 8.86 9.95
N LEU A 118 -6.11 7.64 9.71
CA LEU A 118 -5.67 6.76 10.79
C LEU A 118 -4.31 7.20 11.32
N HIS A 119 -4.23 7.43 12.60
CA HIS A 119 -3.03 7.82 13.34
C HIS A 119 -2.90 7.03 14.63
N ILE A 120 -1.67 6.91 15.12
CA ILE A 120 -1.43 6.49 16.49
C ILE A 120 -1.88 7.62 17.40
N SER A 121 -2.62 7.30 18.47
CA SER A 121 -3.14 8.33 19.39
C SER A 121 -2.01 9.09 20.08
N ASP A 122 -2.22 10.37 20.38
CA ASP A 122 -1.22 11.24 20.98
C ASP A 122 -0.67 10.68 22.32
N GLU A 123 -1.54 9.99 23.07
CA GLU A 123 -1.15 9.37 24.36
C GLU A 123 -0.18 8.18 24.19
N GLN A 124 -0.14 7.59 22.99
CA GLN A 124 0.72 6.43 22.67
C GLN A 124 2.00 6.86 21.96
N ILE A 125 2.12 8.14 21.56
CA ILE A 125 3.33 8.66 20.92
C ILE A 125 4.47 8.74 21.93
N ILE A 126 5.58 8.10 21.58
CA ILE A 126 6.81 8.10 22.38
C ILE A 126 7.80 9.09 21.73
N PRO A 127 8.35 10.06 22.49
CA PRO A 127 9.33 11.00 21.94
C PRO A 127 10.51 10.29 21.26
N ASN A 128 10.86 10.74 20.06
CA ASN A 128 11.93 10.19 19.19
C ASN A 128 11.73 8.75 18.72
N LYS A 129 10.55 8.18 18.86
CA LYS A 129 10.15 6.93 18.23
C LYS A 129 9.23 7.24 17.06
N HIS A 130 9.52 6.63 15.89
CA HIS A 130 8.72 6.87 14.68
C HIS A 130 8.07 5.61 14.15
N ILE A 131 8.53 4.43 14.54
CA ILE A 131 8.05 3.15 14.03
C ILE A 131 7.35 2.37 15.15
N TYR A 132 6.10 2.03 14.90
CA TYR A 132 5.21 1.35 15.86
C TYR A 132 4.71 0.05 15.27
N GLU A 133 4.95 -1.05 15.98
CA GLU A 133 4.42 -2.35 15.57
C GLU A 133 2.90 -2.37 15.75
N LYS A 134 2.18 -2.73 14.70
CA LYS A 134 0.72 -2.82 14.68
C LYS A 134 0.30 -4.29 14.66
N CYS A 135 -0.14 -4.80 15.79
CA CYS A 135 -0.77 -6.12 15.85
C CYS A 135 -2.16 -6.07 15.19
N HIS A 136 -2.55 -7.14 14.53
CA HIS A 136 -3.85 -7.27 13.87
C HIS A 136 -5.06 -7.15 14.84
N ASP A 137 -4.84 -7.44 16.13
CA ASP A 137 -5.88 -7.31 17.17
C ASP A 137 -5.88 -5.93 17.86
N GLN A 138 -4.89 -5.06 17.58
CA GLN A 138 -4.81 -3.72 18.14
C GLN A 138 -5.71 -2.76 17.38
N THR A 139 -6.82 -2.39 18.00
CA THR A 139 -7.77 -1.40 17.45
C THR A 139 -7.70 -0.03 18.14
N GLU A 140 -6.99 0.09 19.27
CA GLU A 140 -6.84 1.34 20.04
C GLU A 140 -6.15 2.45 19.25
N TRP A 141 -5.42 2.11 18.17
CA TRP A 141 -4.82 3.10 17.25
C TRP A 141 -5.75 3.47 16.09
N GLY A 142 -6.98 2.95 16.10
CA GLY A 142 -7.96 3.13 15.04
C GLY A 142 -7.81 2.12 13.90
N GLY A 143 -8.78 2.14 13.00
CA GLY A 143 -8.85 1.21 11.87
C GLY A 143 -9.33 -0.19 12.23
N LEU A 144 -9.53 -0.99 11.19
CA LEU A 144 -9.94 -2.40 11.28
C LEU A 144 -8.72 -3.27 10.98
N GLY A 145 -8.00 -3.69 12.02
CA GLY A 145 -6.80 -4.52 11.88
C GLY A 145 -5.50 -3.73 11.72
N ALA A 146 -4.55 -4.28 10.97
CA ALA A 146 -3.18 -3.76 10.89
C ALA A 146 -2.90 -2.86 9.68
N THR A 147 -3.77 -2.84 8.66
CA THR A 147 -3.61 -1.97 7.49
C THR A 147 -4.01 -0.52 7.79
N ARG A 148 -3.45 0.41 7.01
CA ARG A 148 -3.73 1.84 7.05
C ARG A 148 -4.08 2.28 5.63
N CYS A 149 -5.15 1.71 5.05
CA CYS A 149 -5.38 1.69 3.62
C CYS A 149 -4.16 1.16 2.84
N LEU A 150 -4.07 1.38 1.56
CA LEU A 150 -2.94 0.95 0.73
C LEU A 150 -2.36 2.09 -0.11
N ASP A 151 -2.62 3.34 0.30
CA ASP A 151 -2.14 4.54 -0.37
C ASP A 151 -0.61 4.60 -0.45
N SER A 152 0.08 4.18 0.63
CA SER A 152 1.54 4.22 0.68
C SER A 152 2.12 3.27 1.74
N TYR A 153 2.88 2.29 1.29
CA TYR A 153 3.51 1.32 2.18
C TYR A 153 4.74 0.66 1.58
N PHE A 154 5.64 0.22 2.44
CA PHE A 154 6.74 -0.68 2.10
C PHE A 154 6.32 -2.12 2.26
N LEU A 155 6.75 -2.95 1.32
CA LEU A 155 6.60 -4.40 1.39
C LEU A 155 7.98 -5.03 1.25
N SER A 156 8.36 -5.86 2.23
CA SER A 156 9.58 -6.65 2.13
C SER A 156 9.39 -7.80 1.14
N LYS A 157 10.49 -8.30 0.58
CA LYS A 157 10.47 -9.50 -0.27
C LYS A 157 9.88 -10.71 0.46
N LYS A 158 10.21 -10.88 1.74
CA LYS A 158 9.63 -11.92 2.60
C LYS A 158 8.10 -11.78 2.69
N GLY A 159 7.61 -10.57 2.97
CA GLY A 159 6.19 -10.27 2.99
C GLY A 159 5.51 -10.55 1.64
N ALA A 160 6.14 -10.14 0.55
CA ALA A 160 5.62 -10.38 -0.80
C ALA A 160 5.51 -11.88 -1.12
N ILE A 161 6.48 -12.70 -0.73
CA ILE A 161 6.42 -14.17 -0.89
C ILE A 161 5.23 -14.75 -0.12
N ILE A 162 5.04 -14.33 1.15
CA ILE A 162 3.90 -14.78 1.97
C ILE A 162 2.56 -14.45 1.28
N LEU A 163 2.42 -13.22 0.76
CA LEU A 163 1.22 -12.78 0.07
C LEU A 163 0.97 -13.56 -1.23
N CYS A 164 2.01 -13.78 -2.04
CA CYS A 164 1.89 -14.58 -3.26
C CYS A 164 1.48 -16.03 -2.97
N GLU A 165 2.09 -16.68 -1.98
CA GLU A 165 1.72 -18.03 -1.57
C GLU A 165 0.28 -18.10 -1.07
N TYR A 166 -0.18 -17.07 -0.36
CA TYR A 166 -1.55 -16.99 0.11
C TYR A 166 -2.55 -16.88 -1.05
N ILE A 167 -2.28 -15.98 -2.02
CA ILE A 167 -3.12 -15.79 -3.21
C ILE A 167 -3.17 -17.07 -4.05
N GLN A 168 -2.05 -17.76 -4.27
CA GLN A 168 -2.02 -19.02 -5.03
C GLN A 168 -2.82 -20.14 -4.37
N ASN A 169 -2.99 -20.10 -3.05
CA ASN A 169 -3.70 -21.11 -2.28
C ASN A 169 -5.03 -20.58 -1.70
N LEU A 170 -5.60 -19.55 -2.33
CA LEU A 170 -6.84 -18.91 -1.89
C LEU A 170 -8.00 -19.93 -1.84
N LYS A 171 -8.64 -20.04 -0.66
CA LYS A 171 -9.70 -21.03 -0.40
C LYS A 171 -11.12 -20.45 -0.44
N TYR A 172 -11.23 -19.15 -0.61
CA TYR A 172 -12.50 -18.41 -0.63
C TYR A 172 -12.41 -17.24 -1.60
N VAL A 173 -13.55 -16.74 -2.05
CA VAL A 173 -13.59 -15.57 -2.92
C VAL A 173 -13.34 -14.29 -2.13
N ILE A 174 -12.71 -13.31 -2.78
CA ILE A 174 -12.48 -11.98 -2.22
C ILE A 174 -13.79 -11.19 -2.37
N ASN A 175 -14.32 -10.73 -1.26
CA ASN A 175 -15.55 -9.95 -1.16
C ASN A 175 -15.39 -8.59 -0.48
N ASP A 176 -14.20 -8.31 0.07
CA ASP A 176 -13.84 -7.06 0.71
C ASP A 176 -12.81 -6.28 -0.12
N PRO A 177 -12.77 -4.93 -0.02
CA PRO A 177 -11.65 -4.14 -0.55
C PRO A 177 -10.31 -4.71 -0.12
N ILE A 178 -9.31 -4.60 -1.01
CA ILE A 178 -8.00 -5.26 -0.84
C ILE A 178 -7.31 -4.92 0.49
N ASP A 179 -7.49 -3.74 1.01
CA ASP A 179 -6.94 -3.31 2.31
C ASP A 179 -7.60 -4.05 3.48
N LEU A 180 -8.90 -4.27 3.44
CA LEU A 180 -9.62 -5.06 4.44
C LEU A 180 -9.30 -6.56 4.31
N TRP A 181 -9.29 -7.08 3.07
CA TRP A 181 -8.89 -8.45 2.80
C TRP A 181 -7.47 -8.74 3.30
N LEU A 182 -6.53 -7.81 3.12
CA LEU A 182 -5.16 -7.95 3.55
C LEU A 182 -5.04 -8.14 5.07
N ASN A 183 -5.95 -7.55 5.88
CA ASN A 183 -5.99 -7.78 7.32
C ASN A 183 -6.21 -9.26 7.69
N ILE A 184 -7.00 -9.98 6.88
CA ILE A 184 -7.21 -11.43 7.08
C ILE A 184 -5.88 -12.16 6.86
N VAL A 185 -5.17 -11.84 5.78
CA VAL A 185 -3.88 -12.46 5.47
C VAL A 185 -2.82 -12.15 6.54
N ILE A 186 -2.72 -10.88 6.95
CA ILE A 186 -1.81 -10.43 8.01
C ILE A 186 -2.03 -11.24 9.28
N LYS A 187 -3.30 -11.41 9.68
CA LYS A 187 -3.67 -12.19 10.87
C LYS A 187 -3.34 -13.67 10.73
N GLU A 188 -3.76 -14.32 9.64
CA GLU A 188 -3.55 -15.75 9.43
C GLU A 188 -2.07 -16.12 9.28
N LYS A 189 -1.27 -15.23 8.71
CA LYS A 189 0.16 -15.43 8.48
C LYS A 189 1.05 -14.83 9.56
N ASN A 190 0.46 -14.18 10.55
CA ASN A 190 1.18 -13.50 11.63
C ASN A 190 2.28 -12.56 11.08
N MET A 191 1.93 -11.73 10.08
CA MET A 191 2.87 -10.82 9.43
C MET A 191 3.26 -9.68 10.38
N LYS A 192 4.52 -9.27 10.32
CA LYS A 192 5.05 -8.14 11.09
C LYS A 192 4.79 -6.82 10.37
N VAL A 193 3.79 -6.09 10.86
CA VAL A 193 3.33 -4.83 10.28
C VAL A 193 3.66 -3.67 11.20
N PHE A 194 4.11 -2.57 10.60
CA PHE A 194 4.48 -1.35 11.32
C PHE A 194 3.76 -0.13 10.72
N TRP A 195 3.52 0.86 11.57
CA TRP A 195 3.05 2.18 11.19
C TRP A 195 4.11 3.22 11.52
N ALA A 196 4.35 4.15 10.59
CA ALA A 196 5.20 5.32 10.83
C ALA A 196 4.38 6.48 11.41
N GLU A 197 4.94 7.17 12.40
CA GLU A 197 4.42 8.44 12.93
C GLU A 197 5.59 9.41 13.22
N PRO A 198 5.43 10.71 12.82
CA PRO A 198 4.32 11.23 12.00
C PRO A 198 4.30 10.59 10.61
N THR A 199 3.12 10.58 9.98
CA THR A 199 2.99 10.14 8.58
C THR A 199 3.73 11.10 7.65
N ILE A 200 4.26 10.58 6.56
CA ILE A 200 5.03 11.35 5.56
C ILE A 200 4.40 11.33 4.16
N VAL A 201 3.22 10.73 4.07
CA VAL A 201 2.39 10.68 2.88
C VAL A 201 0.96 10.97 3.27
N SER A 202 0.26 11.75 2.48
CA SER A 202 -1.20 11.95 2.58
C SER A 202 -1.86 11.63 1.24
N GLN A 203 -3.15 11.32 1.28
CA GLN A 203 -3.91 10.95 0.09
C GLN A 203 -4.60 12.17 -0.51
N GLY A 204 -4.35 12.46 -1.78
CA GLY A 204 -4.88 13.62 -2.48
C GLY A 204 -6.40 13.60 -2.61
N THR A 205 -7.00 12.44 -2.81
CA THR A 205 -8.46 12.27 -2.79
C THR A 205 -9.03 12.64 -1.41
N GLN A 206 -8.40 12.20 -0.33
CA GLN A 206 -8.81 12.52 1.04
C GLN A 206 -8.67 14.01 1.36
N CYS A 207 -7.64 14.67 0.82
CA CYS A 207 -7.41 16.11 0.99
C CYS A 207 -8.24 17.00 0.02
N GLY A 208 -9.05 16.40 -0.86
CA GLY A 208 -9.87 17.13 -1.83
C GLY A 208 -9.10 17.67 -3.05
N LEU A 209 -7.86 17.19 -3.28
CA LEU A 209 -7.07 17.54 -4.46
C LEU A 209 -7.59 16.84 -5.72
N PHE A 210 -8.10 15.63 -5.58
CA PHE A 210 -8.66 14.82 -6.66
C PHE A 210 -10.04 14.28 -6.29
N GLU A 211 -10.85 14.01 -7.31
CA GLU A 211 -12.09 13.25 -7.14
C GLU A 211 -11.76 11.75 -6.97
N SER A 212 -12.66 11.04 -6.27
CA SER A 212 -12.50 9.59 -6.08
C SER A 212 -12.61 8.85 -7.41
N SER A 213 -11.65 7.97 -7.70
CA SER A 213 -11.68 7.11 -8.88
C SER A 213 -12.78 6.02 -8.85
N TYR A 214 -13.43 5.83 -7.71
CA TYR A 214 -14.59 4.92 -7.58
C TYR A 214 -15.85 5.46 -8.26
N ILE A 215 -15.92 6.77 -8.47
CA ILE A 215 -17.11 7.46 -9.02
C ILE A 215 -16.97 7.66 -10.53
N LEU A 216 -15.76 7.57 -11.06
CA LEU A 216 -15.42 7.75 -12.47
C LEU A 216 -15.39 6.39 -13.18
#